data_8f5eab209528f33e3f207b189e2e0294
#
_entry.id   8f5eab209528f33e3f207b189e2e0294
#
_cell.length_a   1.000
_cell.length_b   1.000
_cell.length_c   1.000
_cell.angle_alpha   90.00
_cell.angle_beta   90.00
_cell.angle_gamma   90.00
#
_symmetry.space_group_name_H-M   'P 1'
#
loop_
_entity.id
_entity.type
_entity.pdbx_description
1 polymer ?
#
loop_
_entity_poly.entity_id
_entity_poly.type
_entity_poly.pdbx_seq_one_letter_code
_entity_poly.pdbx_strand_id
1 'polypeptide(L)'
;MQTLASFQEKVDESLTLFRRKYPSFEEAYSSYTAQYGGDSVQVHEPFRISETIDPVIIVLGRTTLLFYRDSQRTLNGSLSSIEIRKGVLYILGRREPLDSRLIVWSKESESEVERFDSRVRIVPSRIHAVILGGENGDVLFDDLGSSSGSILAGETKKPEPFITLYATPRVGIHRVELKSKYGQ
;
A
#
# COMPACT_ATOMS: atom_id res chain seq x y z
N MET A 1 14.43 11.18 11.70
CA MET A 1 14.45 10.27 10.53
C MET A 1 13.88 8.93 10.96
N GLN A 2 12.90 8.42 10.24
CA GLN A 2 12.28 7.13 10.59
C GLN A 2 13.24 6.00 10.25
N THR A 3 13.56 5.16 11.24
CA THR A 3 14.42 3.99 11.04
C THR A 3 13.58 2.79 10.58
N LEU A 4 14.24 1.79 9.98
CA LEU A 4 13.58 0.52 9.62
C LEU A 4 12.96 -0.15 10.85
N ALA A 5 13.65 -0.13 11.99
CA ALA A 5 13.15 -0.69 13.24
C ALA A 5 11.85 0.00 13.71
N SER A 6 11.79 1.33 13.65
CA SER A 6 10.58 2.08 14.02
C SER A 6 9.43 1.87 13.03
N PHE A 7 9.75 1.62 11.76
CA PHE A 7 8.75 1.28 10.76
C PHE A 7 8.19 -0.13 11.00
N GLN A 8 9.05 -1.12 11.27
CA GLN A 8 8.64 -2.48 11.63
C GLN A 8 7.73 -2.48 12.86
N GLU A 9 8.09 -1.76 13.91
CA GLU A 9 7.29 -1.65 15.15
C GLU A 9 5.88 -1.10 14.87
N LYS A 10 5.77 -0.06 14.06
CA LYS A 10 4.47 0.50 13.63
C LYS A 10 3.64 -0.51 12.83
N VAL A 11 4.28 -1.27 11.94
CA VAL A 11 3.62 -2.32 11.16
C VAL A 11 3.10 -3.42 12.07
N ASP A 12 3.92 -3.93 12.98
CA ASP A 12 3.54 -5.00 13.90
C ASP A 12 2.39 -4.58 14.84
N GLU A 13 2.45 -3.37 15.38
CA GLU A 13 1.38 -2.82 16.21
C GLU A 13 0.07 -2.69 15.40
N SER A 14 0.15 -2.16 14.21
CA SER A 14 -1.03 -1.97 13.36
C SER A 14 -1.63 -3.30 12.90
N LEU A 15 -0.79 -4.26 12.51
CA LEU A 15 -1.24 -5.61 12.12
C LEU A 15 -1.88 -6.34 13.30
N THR A 16 -1.38 -6.16 14.51
CA THR A 16 -1.98 -6.75 15.72
C THR A 16 -3.40 -6.24 15.93
N LEU A 17 -3.63 -4.95 15.80
CA LEU A 17 -4.96 -4.35 15.91
C LEU A 17 -5.88 -4.76 14.75
N PHE A 18 -5.35 -4.77 13.53
CA PHE A 18 -6.07 -5.17 12.34
C PHE A 18 -6.57 -6.61 12.41
N ARG A 19 -5.73 -7.55 12.86
CA ARG A 19 -6.10 -8.97 13.06
C ARG A 19 -7.19 -9.16 14.10
N ARG A 20 -7.15 -8.37 15.19
CA ARG A 20 -8.20 -8.39 16.21
C ARG A 20 -9.55 -7.95 15.65
N LYS A 21 -9.54 -6.94 14.78
CA LYS A 21 -10.76 -6.45 14.13
C LYS A 21 -11.27 -7.40 13.03
N TYR A 22 -10.35 -8.03 12.30
CA TYR A 22 -10.64 -8.93 11.19
C TYR A 22 -10.01 -10.30 11.42
N PRO A 23 -10.67 -11.20 12.21
CA PRO A 23 -10.10 -12.51 12.53
C PRO A 23 -9.78 -13.39 11.31
N SER A 24 -10.43 -13.16 10.17
CA SER A 24 -10.15 -13.84 8.89
C SER A 24 -8.72 -13.62 8.38
N PHE A 25 -8.04 -12.57 8.82
CA PHE A 25 -6.63 -12.31 8.49
C PHE A 25 -5.64 -13.12 9.31
N GLU A 26 -6.07 -13.77 10.39
CA GLU A 26 -5.18 -14.56 11.25
C GLU A 26 -4.51 -15.71 10.49
N GLU A 27 -5.26 -16.42 9.68
CA GLU A 27 -4.71 -17.50 8.85
C GLU A 27 -3.71 -16.98 7.80
N ALA A 28 -4.02 -15.84 7.19
CA ALA A 28 -3.12 -15.22 6.21
C ALA A 28 -1.80 -14.78 6.86
N TYR A 29 -1.90 -14.19 8.04
CA TYR A 29 -0.73 -13.78 8.82
C TYR A 29 0.12 -14.97 9.26
N SER A 30 -0.50 -16.02 9.80
CA SER A 30 0.19 -17.24 10.23
C SER A 30 0.86 -17.96 9.07
N SER A 31 0.19 -18.02 7.91
CA SER A 31 0.76 -18.60 6.68
C SER A 31 1.96 -17.79 6.20
N TYR A 32 1.87 -16.48 6.24
CA TYR A 32 2.98 -15.60 5.86
C TYR A 32 4.18 -15.79 6.80
N THR A 33 3.99 -15.70 8.10
CA THR A 33 5.08 -15.83 9.09
C THR A 33 5.72 -17.21 9.05
N ALA A 34 4.93 -18.27 8.87
CA ALA A 34 5.44 -19.62 8.69
C ALA A 34 6.30 -19.77 7.42
N GLN A 35 5.88 -19.15 6.32
CA GLN A 35 6.62 -19.20 5.06
C GLN A 35 7.96 -18.47 5.13
N TYR A 36 8.02 -17.36 5.83
CA TYR A 36 9.22 -16.52 5.93
C TYR A 36 10.01 -16.71 7.23
N GLY A 37 9.58 -17.64 8.10
CA GLY A 37 10.33 -18.09 9.27
C GLY A 37 10.42 -17.09 10.42
N GLY A 38 9.43 -16.23 10.60
CA GLY A 38 9.39 -15.22 11.66
C GLY A 38 8.06 -15.14 12.39
N ASP A 39 8.05 -14.49 13.53
CA ASP A 39 6.84 -14.21 14.33
C ASP A 39 6.10 -12.94 13.84
N SER A 40 6.71 -12.18 12.94
CA SER A 40 6.17 -10.95 12.37
C SER A 40 6.32 -10.90 10.87
N VAL A 41 5.49 -10.09 10.24
CA VAL A 41 5.62 -9.77 8.81
C VAL A 41 6.92 -9.01 8.61
N GLN A 42 7.77 -9.46 7.70
CA GLN A 42 9.03 -8.81 7.39
C GLN A 42 8.79 -7.55 6.57
N VAL A 43 9.24 -6.43 7.08
CA VAL A 43 9.28 -5.17 6.33
C VAL A 43 10.67 -4.96 5.74
N HIS A 44 10.70 -4.38 4.57
CA HIS A 44 11.92 -3.98 3.88
C HIS A 44 12.18 -2.49 4.13
N GLU A 45 13.27 -1.98 3.60
CA GLU A 45 13.45 -0.54 3.53
C GLU A 45 12.34 0.05 2.64
N PRO A 46 11.41 0.86 3.21
CA PRO A 46 10.25 1.30 2.48
C PRO A 46 10.63 2.27 1.37
N PHE A 47 9.88 2.22 0.28
CA PHE A 47 9.96 3.25 -0.75
C PHE A 47 9.52 4.59 -0.18
N ARG A 48 10.36 5.59 -0.36
CA ARG A 48 10.05 6.96 0.03
C ARG A 48 9.56 7.76 -1.18
N ILE A 49 8.31 8.19 -1.10
CA ILE A 49 7.68 9.02 -2.12
C ILE A 49 7.71 10.47 -1.62
N SER A 50 8.36 11.34 -2.39
CA SER A 50 8.50 12.76 -2.05
C SER A 50 7.14 13.45 -1.85
N GLU A 51 7.11 14.45 -0.97
CA GLU A 51 5.94 15.32 -0.77
C GLU A 51 5.50 16.09 -2.02
N THR A 52 6.41 16.23 -2.99
CA THR A 52 6.10 16.89 -4.28
C THR A 52 5.22 16.05 -5.19
N ILE A 53 5.02 14.77 -4.87
CA ILE A 53 4.17 13.85 -5.61
C ILE A 53 2.81 13.73 -4.89
N ASP A 54 1.75 14.18 -5.56
CA ASP A 54 0.38 14.12 -5.04
C ASP A 54 -0.63 14.21 -6.19
N PRO A 55 -1.50 13.23 -6.41
CA PRO A 55 -1.71 12.05 -5.58
C PRO A 55 -0.62 10.99 -5.73
N VAL A 56 -0.52 10.12 -4.73
CA VAL A 56 0.20 8.85 -4.83
C VAL A 56 -0.78 7.81 -5.35
N ILE A 57 -0.42 7.16 -6.45
CA ILE A 57 -1.26 6.15 -7.10
C ILE A 57 -0.66 4.78 -6.82
N ILE A 58 -1.45 3.90 -6.22
CA ILE A 58 -1.04 2.52 -5.96
C ILE A 58 -1.93 1.59 -6.77
N VAL A 59 -1.31 0.78 -7.62
CA VAL A 59 -2.00 -0.25 -8.40
C VAL A 59 -1.68 -1.61 -7.82
N LEU A 60 -2.71 -2.29 -7.35
CA LEU A 60 -2.65 -3.62 -6.75
C LEU A 60 -3.43 -4.58 -7.65
N GLY A 61 -2.73 -5.34 -8.49
CA GLY A 61 -3.39 -6.12 -9.53
C GLY A 61 -4.09 -5.20 -10.53
N ARG A 62 -5.43 -5.19 -10.55
CA ARG A 62 -6.22 -4.27 -11.38
C ARG A 62 -6.89 -3.15 -10.60
N THR A 63 -6.71 -3.11 -9.30
CA THR A 63 -7.29 -2.06 -8.46
C THR A 63 -6.34 -0.89 -8.37
N THR A 64 -6.86 0.29 -8.61
CA THR A 64 -6.13 1.54 -8.49
C THR A 64 -6.65 2.33 -7.30
N LEU A 65 -5.75 2.69 -6.41
CA LEU A 65 -6.01 3.53 -5.26
C LEU A 65 -5.31 4.86 -5.43
N LEU A 66 -6.00 5.92 -5.06
CA LEU A 66 -5.44 7.27 -5.06
C LEU A 66 -5.31 7.74 -3.61
N PHE A 67 -4.11 8.08 -3.22
CA PHE A 67 -3.82 8.62 -1.91
C PHE A 67 -3.43 10.09 -2.03
N TYR A 68 -4.19 10.95 -1.36
CA TYR A 68 -3.97 12.39 -1.31
C TYR A 68 -3.46 12.81 0.05
N ARG A 69 -2.52 13.75 0.08
CA ARG A 69 -2.08 14.39 1.31
C ARG A 69 -2.99 15.54 1.75
N ASP A 70 -3.78 16.04 0.82
CA ASP A 70 -4.70 17.16 1.05
C ASP A 70 -6.15 16.68 0.87
N SER A 71 -6.91 16.70 1.94
CA SER A 71 -8.32 16.28 1.99
C SER A 71 -9.27 17.09 1.09
N GLN A 72 -8.82 18.23 0.57
CA GLN A 72 -9.65 19.06 -0.31
C GLN A 72 -9.70 18.58 -1.76
N ARG A 73 -8.89 17.60 -2.13
CA ARG A 73 -8.89 17.02 -3.47
C ARG A 73 -9.71 15.74 -3.54
N THR A 74 -11.03 15.87 -3.54
CA THR A 74 -11.89 14.75 -3.93
C THR A 74 -11.99 14.70 -5.45
N LEU A 75 -11.57 13.58 -6.06
CA LEU A 75 -11.88 13.32 -7.45
C LEU A 75 -13.34 12.91 -7.58
N ASN A 76 -14.08 13.61 -8.41
CA ASN A 76 -15.36 13.15 -8.91
C ASN A 76 -15.10 11.98 -9.87
N GLY A 77 -15.21 10.74 -9.38
CA GLY A 77 -15.01 9.57 -10.23
C GLY A 77 -15.00 8.24 -9.48
N SER A 78 -14.97 7.17 -10.24
CA SER A 78 -15.07 5.78 -9.79
C SER A 78 -13.84 5.22 -9.04
N LEU A 79 -12.83 6.02 -8.75
CA LEU A 79 -11.64 5.61 -8.04
C LEU A 79 -11.75 5.97 -6.56
N SER A 80 -11.42 5.02 -5.70
CA SER A 80 -11.38 5.28 -4.27
C SER A 80 -10.21 6.20 -3.94
N SER A 81 -10.53 7.36 -3.35
CA SER A 81 -9.55 8.32 -2.87
C SER A 81 -9.42 8.23 -1.35
N ILE A 82 -8.19 8.22 -0.87
CA ILE A 82 -7.87 8.06 0.55
C ILE A 82 -6.93 9.19 0.95
N GLU A 83 -7.25 9.86 2.05
CA GLU A 83 -6.36 10.85 2.63
C GLU A 83 -5.22 10.18 3.38
N ILE A 84 -3.98 10.51 3.03
CA ILE A 84 -2.81 10.10 3.81
C ILE A 84 -2.57 11.12 4.92
N ARG A 85 -2.74 10.68 6.16
CA ARG A 85 -2.44 11.51 7.33
C ARG A 85 -1.02 11.25 7.83
N LYS A 86 -0.39 12.32 8.27
CA LYS A 86 0.95 12.28 8.86
C LYS A 86 1.01 11.35 10.08
N GLY A 87 1.99 10.49 10.12
CA GLY A 87 2.21 9.53 11.20
C GLY A 87 1.27 8.33 11.21
N VAL A 88 0.28 8.26 10.30
CA VAL A 88 -0.70 7.18 10.25
C VAL A 88 -0.24 6.09 9.28
N LEU A 89 -0.26 4.85 9.75
CA LEU A 89 0.00 3.66 8.95
C LEU A 89 -1.32 3.07 8.46
N TYR A 90 -1.37 2.79 7.16
CA TYR A 90 -2.47 2.12 6.49
C TYR A 90 -2.05 0.72 6.06
N ILE A 91 -2.91 -0.26 6.31
CA ILE A 91 -2.76 -1.63 5.85
C ILE A 91 -3.67 -1.83 4.65
N LEU A 92 -3.12 -2.38 3.58
CA LEU A 92 -3.83 -2.75 2.37
C LEU A 92 -3.92 -4.27 2.29
N GLY A 93 -5.15 -4.79 2.21
CA GLY A 93 -5.36 -6.22 2.14
C GLY A 93 -6.75 -6.60 1.65
N ARG A 94 -6.88 -7.79 1.10
CA ARG A 94 -8.16 -8.35 0.66
C ARG A 94 -8.89 -8.97 1.84
N ARG A 95 -10.16 -8.58 2.02
CA ARG A 95 -10.96 -8.96 3.20
C ARG A 95 -11.07 -10.47 3.41
N GLU A 96 -11.39 -11.20 2.37
CA GLU A 96 -11.65 -12.64 2.43
C GLU A 96 -10.97 -13.35 1.25
N PRO A 97 -10.67 -14.66 1.32
CA PRO A 97 -10.06 -15.38 0.21
C PRO A 97 -10.90 -15.31 -1.09
N LEU A 98 -12.22 -15.33 -0.97
CA LEU A 98 -13.15 -15.27 -2.09
C LEU A 98 -13.82 -13.91 -2.25
N ASP A 99 -13.58 -12.99 -1.33
CA ASP A 99 -14.11 -11.63 -1.40
C ASP A 99 -13.24 -10.78 -2.34
N SER A 100 -13.87 -10.09 -3.25
CA SER A 100 -13.23 -9.18 -4.20
C SER A 100 -12.94 -7.79 -3.61
N ARG A 101 -13.17 -7.58 -2.32
CA ARG A 101 -13.03 -6.29 -1.67
C ARG A 101 -11.65 -6.09 -1.07
N LEU A 102 -11.04 -4.96 -1.41
CA LEU A 102 -9.83 -4.46 -0.77
C LEU A 102 -10.21 -3.61 0.43
N ILE A 103 -9.55 -3.83 1.54
CA ILE A 103 -9.63 -2.97 2.72
C ILE A 103 -8.37 -2.11 2.77
N VAL A 104 -8.57 -0.82 2.96
CA VAL A 104 -7.54 0.13 3.36
C VAL A 104 -7.86 0.55 4.78
N TRP A 105 -7.09 0.08 5.72
CA TRP A 105 -7.35 0.23 7.14
C TRP A 105 -6.22 0.95 7.87
N SER A 106 -6.60 1.82 8.80
CA SER A 106 -5.70 2.38 9.82
C SER A 106 -6.38 2.33 11.17
N LYS A 107 -5.66 2.69 12.24
CA LYS A 107 -6.26 2.83 13.57
C LYS A 107 -7.41 3.85 13.62
N GLU A 108 -7.41 4.82 12.71
CA GLU A 108 -8.33 5.96 12.71
C GLU A 108 -9.42 5.85 11.65
N SER A 109 -9.20 5.06 10.60
CA SER A 109 -10.10 5.00 9.46
C SER A 109 -10.11 3.64 8.80
N GLU A 110 -11.22 3.37 8.13
CA GLU A 110 -11.42 2.19 7.31
C GLU A 110 -12.11 2.59 6.02
N SER A 111 -11.59 2.13 4.91
CA SER A 111 -12.19 2.28 3.60
C SER A 111 -12.25 0.93 2.92
N GLU A 112 -13.43 0.59 2.44
CA GLU A 112 -13.65 -0.61 1.65
C GLU A 112 -13.73 -0.21 0.18
N VAL A 113 -12.84 -0.77 -0.63
CA VAL A 113 -12.80 -0.52 -2.07
C VAL A 113 -13.59 -1.60 -2.77
N GLU A 114 -14.69 -1.22 -3.40
CA GLU A 114 -15.53 -2.15 -4.12
C GLU A 114 -14.92 -2.59 -5.46
N ARG A 115 -14.97 -3.90 -5.68
CA ARG A 115 -14.91 -4.65 -6.92
C ARG A 115 -13.57 -4.79 -7.62
N PHE A 116 -13.03 -5.99 -7.39
CA PHE A 116 -12.36 -6.71 -8.48
C PHE A 116 -13.44 -7.40 -9.33
N ASP A 117 -13.33 -7.32 -10.64
CA ASP A 117 -14.11 -8.21 -11.51
C ASP A 117 -13.68 -9.65 -11.17
N SER A 118 -14.63 -10.47 -10.72
CA SER A 118 -14.37 -11.87 -10.32
C SER A 118 -13.81 -12.74 -11.46
N ARG A 119 -13.84 -12.24 -12.70
CA ARG A 119 -13.23 -12.86 -13.88
C ARG A 119 -11.72 -12.60 -13.96
N VAL A 120 -11.17 -11.76 -13.11
CA VAL A 120 -9.79 -11.37 -13.14
C VAL A 120 -8.98 -12.20 -12.16
N ARG A 121 -7.99 -12.93 -12.67
CA ARG A 121 -7.10 -13.77 -11.86
C ARG A 121 -6.10 -13.00 -10.99
N ILE A 122 -5.94 -11.72 -11.22
CA ILE A 122 -4.95 -10.88 -10.51
C ILE A 122 -5.70 -10.06 -9.46
N VAL A 123 -5.74 -10.59 -8.25
CA VAL A 123 -6.35 -9.94 -7.09
C VAL A 123 -5.28 -9.60 -6.06
N PRO A 124 -5.46 -8.57 -5.23
CA PRO A 124 -4.54 -8.27 -4.13
C PRO A 124 -4.46 -9.44 -3.14
N SER A 125 -3.29 -9.59 -2.52
CA SER A 125 -3.10 -10.54 -1.43
C SER A 125 -3.93 -10.15 -0.21
N ARG A 126 -4.23 -11.10 0.67
CA ARG A 126 -4.94 -10.85 1.93
C ARG A 126 -4.19 -9.86 2.81
N ILE A 127 -2.87 -10.02 2.93
CA ILE A 127 -1.93 -9.01 3.41
C ILE A 127 -1.09 -8.61 2.20
N HIS A 128 -1.21 -7.38 1.74
CA HIS A 128 -0.59 -6.97 0.48
C HIS A 128 0.53 -5.97 0.70
N ALA A 129 0.21 -4.83 1.30
CA ALA A 129 1.15 -3.74 1.44
C ALA A 129 0.80 -2.86 2.64
N VAL A 130 1.73 -1.99 3.00
CA VAL A 130 1.53 -0.94 3.98
C VAL A 130 1.97 0.41 3.41
N ILE A 131 1.30 1.45 3.86
CA ILE A 131 1.63 2.83 3.52
C ILE A 131 1.63 3.68 4.80
N LEU A 132 2.64 4.50 4.96
CA LEU A 132 2.78 5.39 6.11
C LEU A 132 2.94 6.83 5.64
N GLY A 133 2.11 7.73 6.16
CA GLY A 133 2.36 9.16 6.05
C GLY A 133 3.58 9.55 6.88
N GLY A 134 4.64 9.98 6.22
CA GLY A 134 5.89 10.37 6.88
C GLY A 134 5.78 11.70 7.61
N GLU A 135 6.68 11.90 8.58
CA GLU A 135 6.73 13.11 9.39
C GLU A 135 7.06 14.38 8.58
N ASN A 136 7.78 14.23 7.48
CA ASN A 136 8.21 15.32 6.61
C ASN A 136 7.28 15.52 5.40
N GLY A 137 6.06 14.94 5.42
CA GLY A 137 5.12 15.02 4.30
C GLY A 137 5.40 14.04 3.17
N ASP A 138 6.45 13.24 3.25
CA ASP A 138 6.70 12.10 2.37
C ASP A 138 5.73 10.95 2.67
N VAL A 139 5.69 9.99 1.78
CA VAL A 139 4.94 8.74 1.94
C VAL A 139 5.92 7.59 1.87
N LEU A 140 5.83 6.68 2.83
CA LEU A 140 6.60 5.44 2.86
C LEU A 140 5.69 4.29 2.47
N PHE A 141 6.14 3.47 1.54
CA PHE A 141 5.41 2.30 1.04
C PHE A 141 6.27 1.05 1.10
N ASP A 142 5.67 -0.05 1.55
CA ASP A 142 6.30 -1.37 1.47
C ASP A 142 5.29 -2.42 1.03
N ASP A 143 5.66 -3.20 0.00
CA ASP A 143 4.92 -4.39 -0.42
C ASP A 143 5.36 -5.56 0.45
N LEU A 144 4.42 -6.14 1.18
CA LEU A 144 4.70 -7.20 2.16
C LEU A 144 4.83 -8.60 1.51
N GLY A 145 5.39 -8.68 0.32
CA GLY A 145 5.57 -9.93 -0.41
C GLY A 145 4.29 -10.40 -1.09
N SER A 146 3.51 -9.48 -1.63
CA SER A 146 2.30 -9.81 -2.36
C SER A 146 2.55 -10.69 -3.58
N SER A 147 1.57 -11.53 -3.95
CA SER A 147 1.72 -12.46 -5.07
C SER A 147 1.72 -11.77 -6.43
N SER A 148 1.02 -10.65 -6.55
CA SER A 148 0.86 -9.90 -7.81
C SER A 148 1.76 -8.66 -7.90
N GLY A 149 2.40 -8.25 -6.81
CA GLY A 149 3.16 -7.02 -6.73
C GLY A 149 2.31 -5.76 -6.67
N SER A 150 3.00 -4.65 -6.54
CA SER A 150 2.41 -3.32 -6.48
C SER A 150 3.10 -2.41 -7.48
N ILE A 151 2.33 -1.53 -8.10
CA ILE A 151 2.84 -0.47 -8.96
C ILE A 151 2.58 0.85 -8.25
N LEU A 152 3.63 1.63 -8.06
CA LEU A 152 3.53 2.97 -7.49
C LEU A 152 3.67 4.00 -8.61
N ALA A 153 2.77 4.94 -8.63
CA ALA A 153 2.80 6.06 -9.56
C ALA A 153 2.39 7.34 -8.86
N GLY A 154 2.59 8.48 -9.48
CA GLY A 154 2.14 9.73 -8.92
C GLY A 154 2.29 10.88 -9.90
N GLU A 155 1.59 11.96 -9.62
CA GLU A 155 1.73 13.21 -10.37
C GLU A 155 2.63 14.16 -9.59
N THR A 156 3.60 14.74 -10.26
CA THR A 156 4.40 15.79 -9.64
C THR A 156 3.64 17.09 -9.58
N LYS A 157 3.78 17.83 -8.48
CA LYS A 157 3.20 19.19 -8.34
C LYS A 157 3.85 20.22 -9.27
N LYS A 158 5.00 19.85 -9.86
CA LYS A 158 5.68 20.63 -10.92
C LYS A 158 5.21 20.13 -12.29
N PRO A 159 5.34 20.91 -13.35
CA PRO A 159 4.99 20.49 -14.70
C PRO A 159 5.99 19.48 -15.28
N GLU A 160 6.38 18.50 -14.51
CA GLU A 160 7.26 17.41 -14.90
C GLU A 160 6.45 16.14 -15.19
N PRO A 161 7.02 15.22 -15.97
CA PRO A 161 6.31 14.05 -16.41
C PRO A 161 6.00 13.09 -15.24
N PHE A 162 5.00 12.30 -15.46
CA PHE A 162 4.52 11.25 -14.60
C PHE A 162 5.64 10.25 -14.21
N ILE A 163 5.81 10.00 -12.92
CA ILE A 163 6.79 9.05 -12.40
C ILE A 163 6.06 7.77 -12.02
N THR A 164 6.42 6.65 -12.63
CA THR A 164 5.92 5.33 -12.27
C THR A 164 7.03 4.54 -11.55
N LEU A 165 6.71 4.06 -10.36
CA LEU A 165 7.58 3.22 -9.55
C LEU A 165 7.04 1.79 -9.57
N TYR A 166 7.88 0.82 -9.92
CA TYR A 166 7.52 -0.59 -9.89
C TYR A 166 8.14 -1.27 -8.68
N ALA A 167 7.29 -1.84 -7.82
CA ALA A 167 7.72 -2.73 -6.76
C ALA A 167 7.45 -4.18 -7.19
N THR A 168 8.45 -5.04 -7.15
CA THR A 168 8.27 -6.46 -7.40
C THR A 168 8.12 -7.21 -6.08
N PRO A 169 7.22 -8.22 -5.99
CA PRO A 169 6.81 -8.85 -4.75
C PRO A 169 7.85 -9.80 -4.13
N ARG A 170 9.03 -9.92 -4.66
CA ARG A 170 9.99 -10.92 -4.17
C ARG A 170 11.14 -10.28 -3.41
N VAL A 171 11.14 -10.61 -2.11
CA VAL A 171 12.34 -10.62 -1.25
C VAL A 171 13.33 -9.50 -1.56
N GLY A 172 13.05 -8.31 -1.07
CA GLY A 172 14.05 -7.27 -0.88
C GLY A 172 14.64 -6.62 -2.13
N ILE A 173 14.15 -6.94 -3.33
CA ILE A 173 14.62 -6.30 -4.56
C ILE A 173 13.49 -5.49 -5.16
N HIS A 174 13.42 -4.27 -4.76
CA HIS A 174 12.54 -3.28 -5.39
C HIS A 174 13.29 -2.68 -6.58
N ARG A 175 12.80 -2.93 -7.78
CA ARG A 175 13.30 -2.26 -8.97
C ARG A 175 12.49 -1.00 -9.18
N VAL A 176 13.11 0.14 -8.94
CA VAL A 176 12.56 1.45 -9.26
C VAL A 176 12.93 1.76 -10.71
N GLU A 177 11.95 1.78 -11.59
CA GLU A 177 12.12 2.34 -12.93
C GLU A 177 11.38 3.66 -13.01
N LEU A 178 12.11 4.73 -13.17
CA LEU A 178 11.54 6.04 -13.47
C LEU A 178 11.26 6.07 -14.97
N LYS A 179 10.01 5.98 -15.35
CA LYS A 179 9.59 6.16 -16.74
C LYS A 179 8.86 7.48 -16.89
N SER A 180 9.39 8.33 -17.73
CA SER A 180 8.67 9.52 -18.18
C SER A 180 7.47 9.11 -19.01
N LYS A 181 6.31 9.72 -18.79
CA LYS A 181 5.10 9.52 -19.60
C LYS A 181 5.29 10.00 -21.05
N TYR A 182 6.24 10.87 -21.25
CA TYR A 182 6.64 11.38 -22.55
C TYR A 182 8.01 10.80 -22.90
N GLY A 183 8.00 9.50 -23.21
CA GLY A 183 9.18 8.86 -23.76
C GLY A 183 9.56 9.54 -25.08
N GLN A 184 10.80 10.03 -25.15
CA GLN A 184 11.50 10.10 -26.41
C GLN A 184 12.07 8.73 -26.71
#